data_e72af8481d6af090a54147c98a220aed
#
_entry.id   e72af8481d6af090a54147c98a220aed
#
_cell.length_a   1.000
_cell.length_b   1.000
_cell.length_c   1.000
_cell.angle_alpha   90.00
_cell.angle_beta   90.00
_cell.angle_gamma   90.00
#
_symmetry.space_group_name_H-M   'P 1'
#
loop_
_entity.id
_entity.type
_entity.pdbx_description
1 polymer ?
#
loop_
_entity_poly.entity_id
_entity_poly.type
_entity_poly.pdbx_seq_one_letter_code
_entity_poly.pdbx_strand_id
1 'polypeptide(L)'
;RCADPARPGAMGDRLRERIALITEHGGYPAEGFGFDLNGFAGAPGPRFGPNTECGATPQANPVTYPFTSYAGDVTFTQPNLGARAVDFNTEGMLHVGLLPELIEDARRDGVTDAELEPLFRSAEAYLRMWERAETRAAALRAR
;
A
#
# COMPACT_ATOMS: atom_id res chain seq x y z
N ARG A 1 -6.04 8.94 3.99
CA ARG A 1 -4.64 8.67 4.34
C ARG A 1 -4.01 9.80 5.18
N CYS A 2 -4.83 10.58 5.85
CA CYS A 2 -4.37 11.68 6.69
C CYS A 2 -3.65 11.17 7.93
N ALA A 3 -2.55 11.79 8.31
CA ALA A 3 -1.93 11.54 9.59
C ALA A 3 -2.92 11.95 10.69
N ASP A 4 -3.34 11.00 11.48
CA ASP A 4 -4.18 11.23 12.65
C ASP A 4 -3.40 10.78 13.90
N PRO A 5 -2.87 11.71 14.70
CA PRO A 5 -2.13 11.35 15.91
C PRO A 5 -2.95 10.53 16.91
N ALA A 6 -4.28 10.64 16.86
CA ALA A 6 -5.18 9.87 17.72
C ALA A 6 -5.46 8.45 17.15
N ARG A 7 -5.17 8.22 15.89
CA ARG A 7 -5.40 6.94 15.19
C ARG A 7 -4.23 6.61 14.26
N PRO A 8 -3.03 6.38 14.80
CA PRO A 8 -1.91 5.93 13.98
C PRO A 8 -2.22 4.55 13.39
N GLY A 9 -1.66 4.26 12.23
CA GLY A 9 -1.82 2.95 11.62
C GLY A 9 -3.14 2.72 10.88
N ALA A 10 -3.85 3.78 10.46
CA ALA A 10 -5.14 3.66 9.75
C ALA A 10 -5.10 2.77 8.51
N MET A 11 -3.97 2.65 7.82
CA MET A 11 -3.79 1.70 6.73
C MET A 11 -3.84 0.26 7.25
N GLY A 12 -3.22 -0.02 8.38
CA GLY A 12 -3.26 -1.35 9.03
C GLY A 12 -4.67 -1.74 9.44
N ASP A 13 -5.48 -0.80 9.97
CA ASP A 13 -6.88 -1.06 10.30
C ASP A 13 -7.66 -1.52 9.07
N ARG A 14 -7.52 -0.83 7.97
CA ARG A 14 -8.19 -1.18 6.71
C ARG A 14 -7.72 -2.51 6.15
N LEU A 15 -6.43 -2.81 6.23
CA LEU A 15 -5.90 -4.12 5.83
C LEU A 15 -6.51 -5.23 6.68
N ARG A 16 -6.55 -5.08 8.00
CA ARG A 16 -7.17 -6.07 8.90
C ARG A 16 -8.64 -6.31 8.57
N GLU A 17 -9.42 -5.26 8.38
CA GLU A 17 -10.85 -5.36 8.03
C GLU A 17 -11.03 -6.14 6.72
N ARG A 18 -10.26 -5.81 5.68
CA ARG A 18 -10.37 -6.48 4.37
C ARG A 18 -9.89 -7.92 4.42
N ILE A 19 -8.79 -8.19 5.10
CA ILE A 19 -8.29 -9.57 5.26
C ILE A 19 -9.27 -10.41 6.07
N ALA A 20 -9.91 -9.87 7.10
CA ALA A 20 -10.97 -10.55 7.84
C ALA A 20 -12.14 -10.91 6.92
N LEU A 21 -12.61 -9.95 6.11
CA LEU A 21 -13.70 -10.18 5.15
C LEU A 21 -13.33 -11.25 4.11
N ILE A 22 -12.13 -11.19 3.53
CA ILE A 22 -11.63 -12.17 2.57
C ILE A 22 -11.63 -13.57 3.20
N THR A 23 -11.15 -13.68 4.43
CA THR A 23 -11.02 -14.94 5.16
C THR A 23 -12.40 -15.51 5.51
N GLU A 24 -13.34 -14.68 5.98
CA GLU A 24 -14.71 -15.05 6.28
C GLU A 24 -15.42 -15.68 5.07
N HIS A 25 -15.12 -15.18 3.87
CA HIS A 25 -15.66 -15.72 2.62
C HIS A 25 -14.82 -16.84 2.00
N GLY A 26 -13.87 -17.41 2.76
CA GLY A 26 -13.02 -18.51 2.31
C GLY A 26 -11.97 -18.12 1.28
N GLY A 27 -11.66 -16.81 1.15
CA GLY A 27 -10.59 -16.30 0.30
C GLY A 27 -9.20 -16.57 0.89
N TYR A 28 -8.17 -16.42 0.06
CA TYR A 28 -6.79 -16.43 0.52
C TYR A 28 -6.45 -15.08 1.16
N PRO A 29 -5.87 -15.04 2.37
CA PRO A 29 -5.68 -13.80 3.15
C PRO A 29 -4.54 -12.94 2.57
N ALA A 30 -4.81 -12.27 1.48
CA ALA A 30 -3.88 -11.34 0.85
C ALA A 30 -4.62 -10.25 0.08
N GLU A 31 -3.98 -9.12 -0.10
CA GLU A 31 -4.51 -7.95 -0.82
C GLU A 31 -3.41 -7.36 -1.71
N GLY A 32 -3.80 -6.85 -2.89
CA GLY A 32 -2.90 -6.16 -3.81
C GLY A 32 -3.23 -4.68 -3.92
N PHE A 33 -2.25 -3.90 -4.39
CA PHE A 33 -2.46 -2.51 -4.74
C PHE A 33 -3.04 -2.38 -6.16
N GLY A 34 -4.05 -1.52 -6.30
CA GLY A 34 -4.54 -1.05 -7.59
C GLY A 34 -4.67 0.47 -7.52
N PHE A 35 -3.76 1.20 -8.15
CA PHE A 35 -3.69 2.65 -8.04
C PHE A 35 -4.36 3.38 -9.20
N ASP A 36 -4.66 2.69 -10.29
CA ASP A 36 -5.22 3.27 -11.52
C ASP A 36 -4.45 4.49 -12.02
N LEU A 37 -3.12 4.45 -11.94
CA LEU A 37 -2.22 5.52 -12.36
C LEU A 37 -2.22 5.70 -13.89
N ASN A 38 -3.38 6.00 -14.44
CA ASN A 38 -3.62 6.12 -15.90
C ASN A 38 -3.89 7.57 -16.34
N GLY A 39 -3.69 8.53 -15.46
CA GLY A 39 -3.96 9.95 -15.73
C GLY A 39 -5.37 10.42 -15.38
N PHE A 40 -6.29 9.50 -15.03
CA PHE A 40 -7.68 9.83 -14.65
C PHE A 40 -7.95 9.60 -13.16
N ALA A 41 -7.22 8.68 -12.53
CA ALA A 41 -7.28 8.45 -11.08
C ALA A 41 -6.09 9.11 -10.39
N GLY A 42 -6.33 9.69 -9.23
CA GLY A 42 -5.28 10.28 -8.41
C GLY A 42 -4.45 9.21 -7.70
N ALA A 43 -3.15 9.40 -7.68
CA ALA A 43 -2.26 8.63 -6.82
C ALA A 43 -2.47 9.02 -5.34
N PRO A 44 -2.10 8.14 -4.37
CA PRO A 44 -2.12 8.51 -2.96
C PRO A 44 -1.33 9.79 -2.70
N GLY A 45 -2.01 10.82 -2.20
CA GLY A 45 -1.40 12.08 -1.82
C GLY A 45 -0.48 11.94 -0.60
N PRO A 46 0.25 13.01 -0.22
CA PRO A 46 1.09 13.00 0.95
C PRO A 46 0.28 12.92 2.24
N ARG A 47 0.88 12.44 3.35
CA ARG A 47 0.27 12.50 4.68
C ARG A 47 0.32 13.89 5.30
N PHE A 48 1.23 14.74 4.87
CA PHE A 48 1.58 16.01 5.49
C PHE A 48 1.54 17.17 4.51
N GLY A 49 1.57 18.37 5.07
CA GLY A 49 1.74 19.60 4.32
C GLY A 49 0.47 20.09 3.62
N PRO A 50 0.58 21.15 2.82
CA PRO A 50 -0.57 21.83 2.23
C PRO A 50 -1.28 21.02 1.14
N ASN A 51 -0.61 20.01 0.56
CA ASN A 51 -1.14 19.17 -0.51
C ASN A 51 -1.85 17.91 0.01
N THR A 52 -2.00 17.75 1.32
CA THR A 52 -2.77 16.63 1.89
C THR A 52 -4.27 16.88 1.74
N GLU A 53 -5.04 15.82 1.50
CA GLU A 53 -6.52 15.88 1.45
C GLU A 53 -7.15 16.33 2.78
N CYS A 54 -6.40 16.27 3.87
CA CYS A 54 -6.86 16.56 5.22
C CYS A 54 -6.53 17.97 5.70
N GLY A 55 -6.15 18.86 4.80
CA GLY A 55 -5.63 20.17 5.15
C GLY A 55 -4.18 20.10 5.64
N ALA A 56 -3.61 21.24 6.05
CA ALA A 56 -2.22 21.28 6.53
C ALA A 56 -2.07 20.44 7.80
N THR A 57 -1.46 19.27 7.67
CA THR A 57 -1.17 18.38 8.78
C THR A 57 0.29 18.52 9.19
N PRO A 58 0.60 18.68 10.49
CA PRO A 58 1.98 18.68 10.97
C PRO A 58 2.70 17.38 10.60
N GLN A 59 3.96 17.50 10.25
CA GLN A 59 4.79 16.33 9.93
C GLN A 59 5.03 15.48 11.19
N ALA A 60 4.68 14.19 11.09
CA ALA A 60 4.91 13.21 12.14
C ALA A 60 5.43 11.92 11.52
N ASN A 61 6.54 11.40 12.03
CA ASN A 61 7.14 10.15 11.56
C ASN A 61 7.32 10.09 10.02
N PRO A 62 8.01 11.05 9.40
CA PRO A 62 8.20 11.07 7.96
C PRO A 62 9.04 9.90 7.48
N VAL A 63 8.90 9.55 6.21
CA VAL A 63 9.85 8.68 5.52
C VAL A 63 11.20 9.40 5.48
N THR A 64 12.23 8.73 5.97
CA THR A 64 13.61 9.22 5.98
C THR A 64 14.50 8.24 5.23
N TYR A 65 15.47 8.77 4.50
CA TYR A 65 16.42 7.97 3.74
C TYR A 65 17.80 7.91 4.41
N PRO A 66 18.56 6.81 4.25
CA PRO A 66 18.10 5.56 3.64
C PRO A 66 17.15 4.76 4.54
N PHE A 67 16.32 3.91 3.92
CA PHE A 67 15.54 2.90 4.64
C PHE A 67 15.68 1.53 3.96
N THR A 68 15.38 0.46 4.71
CA THR A 68 15.55 -0.92 4.25
C THR A 68 14.20 -1.49 3.81
N SER A 69 14.23 -2.31 2.76
CA SER A 69 13.07 -3.07 2.27
C SER A 69 12.42 -3.91 3.37
N TYR A 70 11.18 -4.33 3.15
CA TYR A 70 10.50 -5.27 4.04
C TYR A 70 11.30 -6.58 4.25
N ALA A 71 11.89 -7.12 3.19
CA ALA A 71 12.71 -8.33 3.26
C ALA A 71 14.12 -8.11 3.88
N GLY A 72 14.52 -6.87 4.08
CA GLY A 72 15.81 -6.52 4.65
C GLY A 72 17.01 -6.61 3.68
N ASP A 73 16.76 -6.88 2.42
CA ASP A 73 17.78 -7.18 1.40
C ASP A 73 18.14 -6.00 0.50
N VAL A 74 17.32 -4.94 0.49
CA VAL A 74 17.53 -3.75 -0.34
C VAL A 74 17.51 -2.49 0.53
N THR A 75 18.43 -1.58 0.27
CA THR A 75 18.46 -0.24 0.87
C THR A 75 17.97 0.77 -0.15
N PHE A 76 16.91 1.49 0.19
CA PHE A 76 16.35 2.57 -0.63
C PHE A 76 16.97 3.91 -0.25
N THR A 77 17.35 4.68 -1.26
CA THR A 77 17.82 6.06 -1.14
C THR A 77 16.78 7.00 -1.72
N GLN A 78 16.89 8.29 -1.41
CA GLN A 78 15.93 9.27 -1.93
C GLN A 78 15.85 9.19 -3.46
N PRO A 79 14.64 9.00 -4.02
CA PRO A 79 14.46 8.86 -5.46
C PRO A 79 14.61 10.19 -6.18
N ASN A 80 14.97 10.12 -7.46
CA ASN A 80 15.07 11.28 -8.35
C ASN A 80 14.11 11.11 -9.53
N LEU A 81 13.48 12.21 -9.93
CA LEU A 81 12.74 12.33 -11.17
C LEU A 81 13.55 13.24 -12.11
N GLY A 82 14.33 12.64 -12.99
CA GLY A 82 15.36 13.36 -13.74
C GLY A 82 16.44 13.92 -12.79
N ALA A 83 16.66 15.21 -12.86
CA ALA A 83 17.64 15.91 -12.00
C ALA A 83 17.08 16.38 -10.64
N ARG A 84 15.78 16.18 -10.39
CA ARG A 84 15.09 16.65 -9.18
C ARG A 84 14.91 15.50 -8.18
N ALA A 85 15.33 15.72 -6.93
CA ALA A 85 14.98 14.81 -5.85
C ALA A 85 13.48 14.87 -5.55
N VAL A 86 12.87 13.72 -5.33
CA VAL A 86 11.46 13.60 -4.96
C VAL A 86 11.34 13.61 -3.44
N ASP A 87 10.46 14.44 -2.92
CA ASP A 87 10.06 14.41 -1.50
C ASP A 87 8.72 13.70 -1.36
N PHE A 88 8.75 12.40 -1.11
CA PHE A 88 7.55 11.60 -0.92
C PHE A 88 6.62 12.14 0.18
N ASN A 89 7.19 12.74 1.23
CA ASN A 89 6.42 13.23 2.37
C ASN A 89 5.50 14.41 2.01
N THR A 90 5.91 15.25 1.05
CA THR A 90 5.19 16.45 0.63
C THR A 90 4.54 16.32 -0.74
N GLU A 91 5.01 15.39 -1.57
CA GLU A 91 4.51 15.18 -2.94
C GLU A 91 3.63 13.94 -3.07
N GLY A 92 3.73 12.97 -2.14
CA GLY A 92 3.01 11.71 -2.21
C GLY A 92 3.54 10.77 -3.28
N MET A 93 2.70 9.88 -3.75
CA MET A 93 3.06 8.84 -4.72
C MET A 93 2.93 9.38 -6.16
N LEU A 94 3.96 10.03 -6.67
CA LEU A 94 3.98 10.60 -8.02
C LEU A 94 3.98 9.54 -9.14
N HIS A 95 4.50 8.35 -8.87
CA HIS A 95 4.54 7.23 -9.81
C HIS A 95 4.66 5.90 -9.06
N VAL A 96 4.39 4.79 -9.75
CA VAL A 96 4.37 3.44 -9.16
C VAL A 96 5.71 3.02 -8.54
N GLY A 97 6.83 3.56 -9.01
CA GLY A 97 8.15 3.30 -8.45
C GLY A 97 8.35 3.79 -7.01
N LEU A 98 7.41 4.60 -6.47
CA LEU A 98 7.40 5.04 -5.06
C LEU A 98 6.57 4.11 -4.16
N LEU A 99 6.29 2.89 -4.60
CA LEU A 99 5.62 1.88 -3.77
C LEU A 99 6.42 1.52 -2.50
N PRO A 100 7.75 1.40 -2.54
CA PRO A 100 8.55 1.21 -1.31
C PRO A 100 8.34 2.33 -0.28
N GLU A 101 8.29 3.58 -0.73
CA GLU A 101 8.04 4.75 0.13
C GLU A 101 6.63 4.70 0.73
N LEU A 102 5.63 4.25 -0.02
CA LEU A 102 4.27 4.10 0.49
C LEU A 102 4.20 3.05 1.61
N ILE A 103 4.93 1.95 1.48
CA ILE A 103 5.02 0.89 2.49
C ILE A 103 5.78 1.40 3.71
N GLU A 104 6.91 2.07 3.51
CA GLU A 104 7.68 2.66 4.63
C GLU A 104 6.86 3.73 5.35
N ASP A 105 6.11 4.55 4.63
CA ASP A 105 5.21 5.54 5.22
C ASP A 105 4.13 4.90 6.11
N ALA A 106 3.59 3.76 5.70
CA ALA A 106 2.67 3.00 6.53
C ALA A 106 3.34 2.46 7.80
N ARG A 107 4.58 1.96 7.70
CA ARG A 107 5.38 1.53 8.86
C ARG A 107 5.64 2.69 9.82
N ARG A 108 6.00 3.85 9.31
CA ARG A 108 6.20 5.08 10.10
C ARG A 108 4.93 5.56 10.77
N ASP A 109 3.77 5.29 10.17
CA ASP A 109 2.45 5.55 10.76
C ASP A 109 2.01 4.47 11.76
N GLY A 110 2.84 3.49 12.07
CA GLY A 110 2.58 2.49 13.10
C GLY A 110 1.96 1.19 12.61
N VAL A 111 1.93 0.95 11.28
CA VAL A 111 1.55 -0.35 10.72
C VAL A 111 2.69 -1.33 10.92
N THR A 112 2.42 -2.47 11.51
CA THR A 112 3.43 -3.52 11.78
C THR A 112 3.74 -4.32 10.52
N ASP A 113 4.90 -4.96 10.49
CA ASP A 113 5.30 -5.85 9.39
C ASP A 113 4.33 -7.03 9.22
N ALA A 114 3.78 -7.55 10.31
CA ALA A 114 2.76 -8.61 10.26
C ALA A 114 1.46 -8.14 9.58
N GLU A 115 1.08 -6.89 9.75
CA GLU A 115 -0.09 -6.30 9.09
C GLU A 115 0.17 -6.00 7.61
N LEU A 116 1.42 -5.77 7.23
CA LEU A 116 1.82 -5.54 5.83
C LEU A 116 2.01 -6.85 5.06
N GLU A 117 2.26 -7.97 5.74
CA GLU A 117 2.54 -9.26 5.09
C GLU A 117 1.52 -9.67 4.02
N PRO A 118 0.19 -9.47 4.21
CA PRO A 118 -0.80 -9.79 3.18
C PRO A 118 -0.58 -9.10 1.84
N LEU A 119 0.04 -7.91 1.80
CA LEU A 119 0.38 -7.20 0.57
C LEU A 119 1.46 -7.95 -0.24
N PHE A 120 2.41 -8.58 0.46
CA PHE A 120 3.51 -9.33 -0.17
C PHE A 120 3.07 -10.71 -0.68
N ARG A 121 1.85 -11.14 -0.32
CA ARG A 121 1.20 -12.36 -0.83
C ARG A 121 0.24 -12.10 -2.00
N SER A 122 0.16 -10.87 -2.49
CA SER A 122 -0.83 -10.48 -3.51
C SER A 122 -0.75 -11.29 -4.79
N ALA A 123 0.45 -11.63 -5.26
CA ALA A 123 0.65 -12.45 -6.47
C ALA A 123 0.07 -13.86 -6.27
N GLU A 124 0.34 -14.50 -5.14
CA GLU A 124 -0.22 -15.82 -4.79
C GLU A 124 -1.75 -15.75 -4.68
N ALA A 125 -2.28 -14.71 -4.07
CA ALA A 125 -3.72 -14.51 -3.97
C ALA A 125 -4.39 -14.41 -5.34
N TYR A 126 -3.77 -13.69 -6.28
CA TYR A 126 -4.26 -13.56 -7.64
C TYR A 126 -4.31 -14.90 -8.37
N LEU A 127 -3.23 -15.70 -8.29
CA LEU A 127 -3.17 -17.03 -8.89
C LEU A 127 -4.25 -17.96 -8.31
N ARG A 128 -4.39 -17.99 -6.99
CA ARG A 128 -5.43 -18.81 -6.33
C ARG A 128 -6.84 -18.37 -6.67
N MET A 129 -7.08 -17.08 -6.79
CA MET A 129 -8.35 -16.55 -7.26
C MET A 129 -8.67 -17.03 -8.68
N TRP A 130 -7.69 -16.95 -9.57
CA TRP A 130 -7.81 -17.41 -10.96
C TRP A 130 -8.14 -18.91 -11.04
N GLU A 131 -7.37 -19.77 -10.37
CA GLU A 131 -7.59 -21.21 -10.33
C GLU A 131 -8.98 -21.58 -9.84
N ARG A 132 -9.47 -20.90 -8.80
CA ARG A 132 -10.83 -21.09 -8.28
C ARG A 132 -11.89 -20.63 -9.29
N ALA A 133 -11.67 -19.53 -9.97
CA ALA A 133 -12.58 -19.03 -10.98
C ALA A 133 -12.69 -19.99 -12.16
N GLU A 134 -11.57 -20.54 -12.65
CA GLU A 134 -11.55 -21.56 -13.71
C GLU A 134 -12.26 -22.84 -13.29
N THR A 135 -11.99 -23.33 -12.10
CA THR A 135 -12.66 -24.53 -11.53
C THR A 135 -14.17 -24.32 -11.46
N ARG A 136 -14.60 -23.17 -10.96
CA ARG A 136 -16.03 -22.82 -10.86
C ARG A 136 -16.69 -22.70 -12.23
N ALA A 137 -16.02 -22.06 -13.18
CA ALA A 137 -16.50 -21.91 -14.55
C ALA A 137 -16.68 -23.28 -15.24
N ALA A 138 -15.72 -24.20 -15.06
CA ALA A 138 -15.81 -25.56 -15.59
C ALA A 138 -17.01 -26.32 -14.99
N ALA A 139 -17.21 -26.22 -13.67
CA ALA A 139 -18.34 -26.86 -13.00
C ALA A 139 -19.72 -26.30 -13.44
N LEU A 140 -19.80 -25.02 -13.79
CA LEU A 140 -21.03 -24.40 -14.30
C LEU A 140 -21.34 -24.80 -15.75
N ARG A 141 -20.30 -25.01 -16.58
CA ARG A 141 -20.47 -25.47 -17.98
C ARG A 141 -20.84 -26.95 -18.07
N ALA A 142 -20.56 -27.74 -17.06
CA ALA A 142 -20.89 -29.17 -16.99
C ALA A 142 -22.32 -29.48 -16.52
N ARG A 143 -23.11 -28.47 -16.19
CA ARG A 143 -24.54 -28.56 -15.78
C ARG A 143 -25.47 -28.34 -16.95
#